data_b19fbae35e812e812fd06783fff11949
#
_entry.id   b19fbae35e812e812fd06783fff11949
#
_cell.length_a   1.000
_cell.length_b   1.000
_cell.length_c   1.000
_cell.angle_alpha   90.00
_cell.angle_beta   90.00
_cell.angle_gamma   90.00
#
_symmetry.space_group_name_H-M   'P 1'
#
loop_
_entity.id
_entity.type
_entity.pdbx_description
1 polymer ?
#
loop_
_entity_poly.entity_id
_entity_poly.type
_entity_poly.pdbx_seq_one_letter_code
_entity_poly.pdbx_strand_id
1 'polypeptide(L)'
;MFRHAAYDSPWWAFPSSRAGRFHRARTDTVQYLTLHPLGPAAEMLRHNVGPSGNPDDVVLNLWSAVVDVDDVTRVDFDDCAPYGLTADELVGDDYTPTQGLADVVRGSGATAMIVPSAALPGTHNLILFGVRVLNPFLGEPLTPEEVPTGHLTDGARSPAEVVPHVRWFGTAHKAAEQWKTTGNYDLFDDPMATRW
;
A
#
# COMPACT_ATOMS: atom_id res chain seq x y z
N MET A 1 -6.56 7.52 -4.73
CA MET A 1 -5.63 6.41 -4.40
C MET A 1 -4.64 6.23 -5.52
N PHE A 2 -3.47 5.70 -5.25
CA PHE A 2 -2.37 5.63 -6.20
C PHE A 2 -1.81 4.21 -6.27
N ARG A 3 -1.34 3.82 -7.47
CA ARG A 3 -0.70 2.52 -7.71
C ARG A 3 0.33 2.62 -8.83
N HIS A 4 1.42 1.86 -8.70
CA HIS A 4 2.28 1.54 -9.84
C HIS A 4 1.76 0.29 -10.54
N ALA A 5 1.66 0.35 -11.88
CA ALA A 5 1.42 -0.82 -12.73
C ALA A 5 2.00 -0.58 -14.11
N ALA A 6 2.73 -1.57 -14.62
CA ALA A 6 3.40 -1.52 -15.92
C ALA A 6 2.50 -2.00 -17.08
N TYR A 7 1.20 -2.20 -16.86
CA TYR A 7 0.25 -2.72 -17.84
C TYR A 7 -1.03 -1.87 -17.88
N ASP A 8 -1.74 -1.92 -18.96
CA ASP A 8 -2.91 -1.07 -19.27
C ASP A 8 -4.15 -1.37 -18.41
N SER A 9 -4.15 -2.45 -17.65
CA SER A 9 -5.24 -2.84 -16.75
C SER A 9 -4.79 -2.78 -15.28
N PRO A 10 -4.40 -1.59 -14.77
CA PRO A 10 -3.78 -1.46 -13.45
C PRO A 10 -4.69 -1.90 -12.30
N TRP A 11 -5.99 -1.95 -12.52
CA TRP A 11 -7.00 -2.24 -11.50
C TRP A 11 -7.46 -3.69 -11.48
N TRP A 12 -6.94 -4.52 -12.38
CA TRP A 12 -7.15 -5.97 -12.30
C TRP A 12 -6.23 -6.59 -11.26
N ALA A 13 -6.79 -7.48 -10.46
CA ALA A 13 -6.03 -8.29 -9.55
C ALA A 13 -6.34 -9.77 -9.77
N PHE A 14 -5.30 -10.58 -9.66
CA PHE A 14 -5.34 -12.04 -9.70
C PHE A 14 -4.58 -12.60 -8.49
N PRO A 15 -4.85 -13.84 -8.08
CA PRO A 15 -4.04 -14.50 -7.06
C PRO A 15 -2.55 -14.47 -7.47
N SER A 16 -1.75 -13.75 -6.72
CA SER A 16 -0.32 -13.62 -6.99
C SER A 16 0.40 -14.96 -6.80
N SER A 17 1.38 -15.24 -7.63
CA SER A 17 2.28 -16.40 -7.45
C SER A 17 3.22 -16.24 -6.26
N ARG A 18 3.39 -15.04 -5.74
CA ARG A 18 4.20 -14.70 -4.57
C ARG A 18 3.29 -14.26 -3.43
N ALA A 19 3.65 -14.60 -2.21
CA ALA A 19 2.99 -14.06 -1.04
C ALA A 19 3.32 -12.57 -0.87
N GLY A 20 2.36 -11.83 -0.33
CA GLY A 20 2.54 -10.45 0.09
C GLY A 20 2.12 -10.27 1.54
N ARG A 21 2.22 -9.05 2.05
CA ARG A 21 1.91 -8.72 3.44
C ARG A 21 0.50 -9.14 3.86
N PHE A 22 -0.48 -9.00 2.98
CA PHE A 22 -1.90 -9.25 3.29
C PHE A 22 -2.53 -10.36 2.43
N HIS A 23 -1.71 -11.21 1.81
CA HIS A 23 -2.20 -12.35 1.04
C HIS A 23 -1.17 -13.48 0.99
N ARG A 24 -1.66 -14.72 0.91
CA ARG A 24 -0.83 -15.89 0.64
C ARG A 24 -0.70 -16.12 -0.87
N ALA A 25 0.40 -16.76 -1.25
CA ALA A 25 0.64 -17.10 -2.65
C ALA A 25 -0.46 -18.00 -3.20
N ARG A 26 -1.00 -17.65 -4.38
CA ARG A 26 -1.95 -18.44 -5.17
C ARG A 26 -3.31 -18.68 -4.52
N THR A 27 -3.59 -18.08 -3.36
CA THR A 27 -4.83 -18.31 -2.61
C THR A 27 -5.72 -17.08 -2.64
N ASP A 28 -5.14 -15.95 -2.25
CA ASP A 28 -5.91 -14.73 -2.02
C ASP A 28 -5.65 -13.72 -3.14
N THR A 29 -6.72 -13.09 -3.58
CA THR A 29 -6.61 -11.94 -4.48
C THR A 29 -6.69 -10.67 -3.67
N VAL A 30 -5.66 -9.86 -3.75
CA VAL A 30 -5.54 -8.59 -3.05
C VAL A 30 -4.94 -7.55 -3.96
N GLN A 31 -5.46 -6.34 -3.90
CA GLN A 31 -4.89 -5.20 -4.58
C GLN A 31 -4.38 -4.18 -3.58
N TYR A 32 -3.15 -3.72 -3.79
CA TYR A 32 -2.47 -2.73 -2.96
C TYR A 32 -2.55 -1.37 -3.63
N LEU A 33 -3.08 -0.40 -2.90
CA LEU A 33 -3.12 1.01 -3.28
C LEU A 33 -2.51 1.85 -2.16
N THR A 34 -1.97 3.00 -2.48
CA THR A 34 -1.45 3.93 -1.49
C THR A 34 -2.33 5.16 -1.41
N LEU A 35 -2.46 5.73 -0.22
CA LEU A 35 -3.19 6.99 -0.03
C LEU A 35 -2.34 8.20 -0.43
N HIS A 36 -1.03 8.04 -0.44
CA HIS A 36 -0.08 9.10 -0.78
C HIS A 36 0.55 8.87 -2.16
N PRO A 37 0.71 9.91 -3.02
CA PRO A 37 1.24 9.75 -4.37
C PRO A 37 2.68 9.25 -4.42
N LEU A 38 3.51 9.50 -3.40
CA LEU A 38 4.86 8.96 -3.29
C LEU A 38 4.93 7.53 -2.76
N GLY A 39 3.81 6.99 -2.26
CA GLY A 39 3.75 5.62 -1.74
C GLY A 39 4.19 4.56 -2.75
N PRO A 40 3.70 4.57 -4.00
CA PRO A 40 4.14 3.60 -5.00
C PRO A 40 5.64 3.67 -5.29
N ALA A 41 6.25 4.86 -5.28
CA ALA A 41 7.69 5.02 -5.45
C ALA A 41 8.46 4.39 -4.27
N ALA A 42 8.02 4.64 -3.04
CA ALA A 42 8.63 4.07 -1.84
C ALA A 42 8.55 2.53 -1.84
N GLU A 43 7.41 1.95 -2.20
CA GLU A 43 7.24 0.50 -2.32
C GLU A 43 8.18 -0.09 -3.40
N MET A 44 8.25 0.55 -4.58
CA MET A 44 9.12 0.09 -5.67
C MET A 44 10.60 0.18 -5.28
N LEU A 45 11.03 1.26 -4.67
CA LEU A 45 12.40 1.42 -4.17
C LEU A 45 12.75 0.33 -3.15
N ARG A 46 11.91 0.16 -2.14
CA ARG A 46 12.10 -0.83 -1.08
C ARG A 46 12.24 -2.26 -1.62
N HIS A 47 11.40 -2.63 -2.59
CA HIS A 47 11.33 -4.00 -3.10
C HIS A 47 12.35 -4.32 -4.21
N ASN A 48 12.80 -3.32 -4.97
CA ASN A 48 13.60 -3.58 -6.16
C ASN A 48 15.02 -3.02 -6.11
N VAL A 49 15.29 -2.04 -5.24
CA VAL A 49 16.58 -1.32 -5.22
C VAL A 49 17.35 -1.59 -3.94
N GLY A 50 16.71 -1.43 -2.78
CA GLY A 50 17.38 -1.49 -1.49
C GLY A 50 18.19 -0.23 -1.18
N PRO A 51 18.76 -0.15 0.05
CA PRO A 51 19.35 1.09 0.57
C PRO A 51 20.63 1.54 -0.15
N SER A 52 21.32 0.62 -0.83
CA SER A 52 22.58 0.89 -1.54
C SER A 52 22.45 0.93 -3.06
N GLY A 53 21.23 0.74 -3.57
CA GLY A 53 20.99 0.71 -5.01
C GLY A 53 20.77 2.11 -5.59
N ASN A 54 20.70 2.17 -6.91
CA ASN A 54 20.44 3.41 -7.62
C ASN A 54 18.92 3.65 -7.75
N PRO A 55 18.37 4.73 -7.17
CA PRO A 55 16.96 5.07 -7.33
C PRO A 55 16.50 5.22 -8.79
N ASP A 56 17.42 5.60 -9.67
CA ASP A 56 17.12 5.74 -11.11
C ASP A 56 16.80 4.42 -11.82
N ASP A 57 17.07 3.28 -11.18
CA ASP A 57 16.70 1.97 -11.71
C ASP A 57 15.19 1.70 -11.58
N VAL A 58 14.48 2.50 -10.76
CA VAL A 58 13.03 2.41 -10.61
C VAL A 58 12.32 3.26 -11.65
N VAL A 59 11.51 2.61 -12.45
CA VAL A 59 10.65 3.24 -13.44
C VAL A 59 9.20 3.10 -13.00
N LEU A 60 8.49 4.22 -12.94
CA LEU A 60 7.12 4.30 -12.42
C LEU A 60 6.14 4.60 -13.57
N ASN A 61 5.15 3.72 -13.71
CA ASN A 61 3.89 4.03 -14.37
C ASN A 61 2.88 4.25 -13.25
N LEU A 62 2.62 5.50 -12.91
CA LEU A 62 1.79 5.87 -11.78
C LEU A 62 0.35 6.09 -12.25
N TRP A 63 -0.55 5.41 -11.58
CA TRP A 63 -1.98 5.51 -11.79
C TRP A 63 -2.67 6.08 -10.56
N SER A 64 -3.72 6.86 -10.78
CA SER A 64 -4.63 7.28 -9.73
C SER A 64 -6.04 6.80 -10.02
N ALA A 65 -6.82 6.56 -8.97
CA ALA A 65 -8.25 6.28 -9.06
C ALA A 65 -9.00 6.86 -7.88
N VAL A 66 -10.26 7.20 -8.12
CA VAL A 66 -11.24 7.36 -7.06
C VAL A 66 -11.70 5.96 -6.67
N VAL A 67 -11.62 5.65 -5.39
CA VAL A 67 -12.06 4.38 -4.84
C VAL A 67 -13.21 4.65 -3.90
N ASP A 68 -14.37 4.12 -4.22
CA ASP A 68 -15.58 4.15 -3.41
C ASP A 68 -15.90 2.70 -3.02
N VAL A 69 -15.68 2.37 -1.77
CA VAL A 69 -15.88 1.02 -1.22
C VAL A 69 -16.53 1.10 0.13
N ASP A 70 -17.53 0.25 0.32
CA ASP A 70 -18.17 0.04 1.61
C ASP A 70 -17.37 -0.95 2.47
N ASP A 71 -17.72 -1.07 3.73
CA ASP A 71 -17.18 -2.07 4.66
C ASP A 71 -15.64 -2.05 4.75
N VAL A 72 -15.09 -0.85 4.94
CA VAL A 72 -13.65 -0.63 5.12
C VAL A 72 -13.27 -0.75 6.58
N THR A 73 -12.40 -1.67 6.92
CA THR A 73 -11.79 -1.77 8.25
C THR A 73 -10.50 -0.96 8.29
N ARG A 74 -10.39 -0.03 9.24
CA ARG A 74 -9.12 0.64 9.53
C ARG A 74 -8.42 -0.08 10.67
N VAL A 75 -7.13 -0.37 10.51
CA VAL A 75 -6.26 -0.93 11.54
C VAL A 75 -5.00 -0.08 11.60
N ASP A 76 -4.89 0.73 12.63
CA ASP A 76 -3.71 1.54 12.91
C ASP A 76 -2.92 0.92 14.08
N PHE A 77 -1.87 1.57 14.55
CA PHE A 77 -1.04 1.06 15.65
C PHE A 77 -1.85 0.87 16.94
N ASP A 78 -2.83 1.74 17.20
CA ASP A 78 -3.75 1.63 18.35
C ASP A 78 -4.69 0.42 18.27
N ASP A 79 -4.95 -0.06 17.05
CA ASP A 79 -5.92 -1.12 16.79
C ASP A 79 -5.28 -2.51 16.73
N CYS A 80 -3.97 -2.63 16.93
CA CYS A 80 -3.25 -3.90 16.78
C CYS A 80 -3.65 -4.97 17.80
N ALA A 81 -3.82 -4.57 19.05
CA ALA A 81 -4.00 -5.50 20.18
C ALA A 81 -5.22 -6.45 20.05
N PRO A 82 -6.42 -6.01 19.60
CA PRO A 82 -7.55 -6.88 19.35
C PRO A 82 -7.30 -7.98 18.31
N TYR A 83 -6.33 -7.78 17.43
CA TYR A 83 -5.93 -8.76 16.42
C TYR A 83 -4.73 -9.60 16.83
N GLY A 84 -4.25 -9.45 18.08
CA GLY A 84 -3.07 -10.14 18.58
C GLY A 84 -1.75 -9.70 17.95
N LEU A 85 -1.70 -8.47 17.42
CA LEU A 85 -0.52 -7.88 16.79
C LEU A 85 0.10 -6.78 17.65
N THR A 86 1.37 -6.54 17.39
CA THR A 86 2.09 -5.33 17.82
C THR A 86 2.21 -4.35 16.66
N ALA A 87 2.52 -3.08 16.97
CA ALA A 87 2.81 -2.07 15.96
C ALA A 87 3.96 -2.48 15.02
N ASP A 88 4.99 -3.13 15.58
CA ASP A 88 6.13 -3.61 14.80
C ASP A 88 5.76 -4.74 13.83
N GLU A 89 4.88 -5.65 14.23
CA GLU A 89 4.40 -6.73 13.36
C GLU A 89 3.51 -6.20 12.24
N LEU A 90 2.69 -5.17 12.50
CA LEU A 90 1.84 -4.57 11.47
C LEU A 90 2.64 -4.02 10.28
N VAL A 91 3.82 -3.45 10.54
CA VAL A 91 4.69 -2.86 9.50
C VAL A 91 6.01 -3.61 9.32
N GLY A 92 6.20 -4.74 10.01
CA GLY A 92 7.41 -5.57 10.02
C GLY A 92 7.73 -6.23 8.68
N ASP A 93 8.79 -7.01 8.63
CA ASP A 93 9.22 -7.71 7.41
C ASP A 93 8.74 -9.16 7.36
N ASP A 94 8.31 -9.73 8.48
CA ASP A 94 7.56 -10.98 8.51
C ASP A 94 6.09 -10.71 8.16
N TYR A 95 5.60 -11.36 7.14
CA TYR A 95 4.22 -11.20 6.66
C TYR A 95 3.21 -12.13 7.35
N THR A 96 3.68 -13.09 8.13
CA THR A 96 2.81 -14.08 8.79
C THR A 96 1.74 -13.43 9.68
N PRO A 97 2.09 -12.47 10.58
CA PRO A 97 1.11 -11.81 11.41
C PRO A 97 0.07 -11.01 10.60
N THR A 98 0.52 -10.28 9.59
CA THR A 98 -0.37 -9.43 8.77
C THR A 98 -1.23 -10.23 7.79
N GLN A 99 -0.81 -11.41 7.37
CA GLN A 99 -1.67 -12.35 6.64
C GLN A 99 -2.78 -12.88 7.54
N GLY A 100 -2.48 -13.17 8.81
CA GLY A 100 -3.50 -13.52 9.81
C GLY A 100 -4.51 -12.39 10.04
N LEU A 101 -4.04 -11.15 10.15
CA LEU A 101 -4.91 -9.97 10.22
C LEU A 101 -5.86 -9.91 9.01
N ALA A 102 -5.31 -10.05 7.80
CA ALA A 102 -6.11 -10.00 6.58
C ALA A 102 -7.18 -11.10 6.53
N ASP A 103 -6.90 -12.30 7.06
CA ASP A 103 -7.89 -13.38 7.17
C ASP A 103 -9.05 -13.00 8.11
N VAL A 104 -8.74 -12.44 9.27
CA VAL A 104 -9.74 -11.99 10.25
C VAL A 104 -10.62 -10.88 9.66
N VAL A 105 -9.99 -9.88 9.06
CA VAL A 105 -10.71 -8.73 8.47
C VAL A 105 -11.60 -9.18 7.31
N ARG A 106 -11.11 -10.03 6.40
CA ARG A 106 -11.96 -10.62 5.34
C ARG A 106 -13.07 -11.48 5.91
N GLY A 107 -12.77 -12.26 6.93
CA GLY A 107 -13.76 -13.13 7.60
C GLY A 107 -14.89 -12.35 8.28
N SER A 108 -14.70 -11.09 8.63
CA SER A 108 -15.74 -10.19 9.14
C SER A 108 -16.64 -9.61 8.05
N GLY A 109 -16.34 -9.87 6.78
CA GLY A 109 -17.09 -9.34 5.64
C GLY A 109 -16.55 -8.04 5.06
N ALA A 110 -15.44 -7.52 5.58
CA ALA A 110 -14.83 -6.31 5.04
C ALA A 110 -14.34 -6.50 3.60
N THR A 111 -14.60 -5.52 2.75
CA THR A 111 -14.17 -5.49 1.35
C THR A 111 -12.81 -4.85 1.18
N ALA A 112 -12.39 -4.05 2.17
CA ALA A 112 -11.11 -3.36 2.17
C ALA A 112 -10.56 -3.16 3.58
N MET A 113 -9.27 -2.84 3.65
CA MET A 113 -8.59 -2.49 4.88
C MET A 113 -7.65 -1.31 4.65
N ILE A 114 -7.64 -0.34 5.57
CA ILE A 114 -6.65 0.74 5.60
C ILE A 114 -5.65 0.45 6.71
N VAL A 115 -4.36 0.50 6.37
CA VAL A 115 -3.26 0.19 7.31
C VAL A 115 -2.09 1.16 7.11
N PRO A 116 -1.22 1.36 8.11
CA PRO A 116 0.03 2.10 7.94
C PRO A 116 0.90 1.51 6.82
N SER A 117 1.50 2.38 6.02
CA SER A 117 2.43 1.96 4.97
C SER A 117 3.74 1.48 5.58
N ALA A 118 4.14 0.26 5.25
CA ALA A 118 5.42 -0.27 5.69
C ALA A 118 6.63 0.30 4.93
N ALA A 119 6.41 0.92 3.78
CA ALA A 119 7.47 1.47 2.94
C ALA A 119 7.67 2.99 3.14
N LEU A 120 6.60 3.72 3.42
CA LEU A 120 6.64 5.18 3.62
C LEU A 120 5.99 5.52 4.96
N PRO A 121 6.76 5.50 6.08
CA PRO A 121 6.26 5.79 7.41
C PRO A 121 5.51 7.13 7.48
N GLY A 122 4.38 7.14 8.20
CA GLY A 122 3.50 8.32 8.30
C GLY A 122 2.42 8.39 7.21
N THR A 123 2.38 7.43 6.29
CA THR A 123 1.30 7.28 5.29
C THR A 123 0.53 5.98 5.49
N HIS A 124 -0.54 5.80 4.72
CA HIS A 124 -1.38 4.61 4.76
C HIS A 124 -1.53 3.98 3.37
N ASN A 125 -1.77 2.68 3.39
CA ASN A 125 -2.16 1.89 2.23
C ASN A 125 -3.61 1.46 2.35
N LEU A 126 -4.31 1.37 1.23
CA LEU A 126 -5.60 0.71 1.08
C LEU A 126 -5.38 -0.66 0.47
N ILE A 127 -5.87 -1.66 1.15
CA ILE A 127 -5.80 -3.07 0.75
C ILE A 127 -7.20 -3.49 0.34
N LEU A 128 -7.40 -3.77 -0.94
CA LEU A 128 -8.69 -4.19 -1.45
C LEU A 128 -8.72 -5.70 -1.62
N PHE A 129 -9.79 -6.34 -1.16
CA PHE A 129 -9.97 -7.78 -1.22
C PHE A 129 -10.84 -8.17 -2.42
N GLY A 130 -10.46 -9.20 -3.15
CA GLY A 130 -11.23 -9.74 -4.26
C GLY A 130 -10.52 -9.66 -5.61
N VAL A 131 -11.13 -10.29 -6.60
CA VAL A 131 -10.54 -10.50 -7.94
C VAL A 131 -10.56 -9.24 -8.79
N ARG A 132 -11.56 -8.38 -8.58
CA ARG A 132 -11.75 -7.17 -9.35
C ARG A 132 -12.20 -6.05 -8.43
N VAL A 133 -11.38 -5.10 -8.23
CA VAL A 133 -11.52 -4.21 -7.09
C VAL A 133 -12.26 -2.92 -7.41
N LEU A 134 -12.15 -2.40 -8.61
CA LEU A 134 -12.79 -1.14 -8.95
C LEU A 134 -14.03 -1.28 -9.84
N ASN A 135 -14.34 -2.50 -10.27
CA ASN A 135 -15.55 -2.78 -11.05
C ASN A 135 -16.65 -3.56 -10.34
N PRO A 136 -16.57 -3.90 -9.05
CA PRO A 136 -17.66 -4.62 -8.39
C PRO A 136 -18.93 -3.78 -8.26
N PHE A 137 -18.78 -2.45 -8.30
CA PHE A 137 -19.88 -1.53 -8.09
C PHE A 137 -21.01 -1.65 -9.08
N LEU A 138 -20.74 -2.14 -10.27
CA LEU A 138 -21.70 -2.09 -11.36
C LEU A 138 -22.15 -3.45 -11.83
N GLY A 139 -21.69 -4.53 -11.22
CA GLY A 139 -22.05 -5.90 -11.63
C GLY A 139 -21.54 -6.28 -13.04
N GLU A 140 -21.31 -5.29 -13.88
CA GLU A 140 -20.79 -5.41 -15.24
C GLU A 140 -19.36 -4.85 -15.29
N PRO A 141 -18.48 -5.40 -16.15
CA PRO A 141 -17.17 -4.82 -16.38
C PRO A 141 -17.33 -3.41 -16.95
N LEU A 142 -16.86 -2.41 -16.20
CA LEU A 142 -16.71 -1.08 -16.75
C LEU A 142 -15.71 -1.12 -17.89
N THR A 143 -15.96 -0.30 -18.90
CA THR A 143 -14.91 0.00 -19.87
C THR A 143 -13.82 0.81 -19.17
N PRO A 144 -12.57 0.80 -19.68
CA PRO A 144 -11.50 1.60 -19.10
C PRO A 144 -11.84 3.08 -18.95
N GLU A 145 -12.68 3.61 -19.83
CA GLU A 145 -13.12 5.00 -19.85
C GLU A 145 -14.12 5.32 -18.74
N GLU A 146 -14.82 4.32 -18.21
CA GLU A 146 -15.85 4.50 -17.18
C GLU A 146 -15.26 4.42 -15.77
N VAL A 147 -14.03 3.90 -15.63
CA VAL A 147 -13.33 3.88 -14.35
C VAL A 147 -12.71 5.27 -14.12
N PRO A 148 -13.04 5.97 -13.01
CA PRO A 148 -12.45 7.27 -12.70
C PRO A 148 -10.96 7.13 -12.38
N THR A 149 -10.15 7.02 -13.41
CA THR A 149 -8.70 6.78 -13.30
C THR A 149 -7.93 7.88 -14.00
N GLY A 150 -6.71 8.09 -13.55
CA GLY A 150 -5.74 8.95 -14.22
C GLY A 150 -4.41 8.23 -14.35
N HIS A 151 -3.85 8.20 -15.55
CA HIS A 151 -2.46 7.82 -15.78
C HIS A 151 -1.61 9.06 -15.56
N LEU A 152 -0.87 9.10 -14.44
CA LEU A 152 -0.16 10.30 -14.01
C LEU A 152 1.26 10.37 -14.56
N THR A 153 1.94 9.21 -14.66
CA THR A 153 3.30 9.14 -15.20
C THR A 153 3.48 7.89 -16.05
N ASP A 154 4.25 8.03 -17.11
CA ASP A 154 4.67 6.93 -17.99
C ASP A 154 6.19 6.87 -18.02
N GLY A 155 6.75 5.86 -17.36
CA GLY A 155 8.20 5.66 -17.30
C GLY A 155 8.96 6.72 -16.51
N ALA A 156 8.30 7.43 -15.59
CA ALA A 156 8.96 8.43 -14.75
C ALA A 156 9.96 7.80 -13.78
N ARG A 157 11.04 8.51 -13.49
CA ARG A 157 11.98 8.12 -12.46
C ARG A 157 11.39 8.36 -11.08
N SER A 158 11.82 7.53 -10.12
CA SER A 158 11.44 7.75 -8.73
C SER A 158 11.98 9.10 -8.25
N PRO A 159 11.16 9.92 -7.57
CA PRO A 159 11.64 11.18 -7.00
C PRO A 159 12.77 10.93 -6.00
N ALA A 160 13.92 11.60 -6.19
CA ALA A 160 15.08 11.43 -5.31
C ALA A 160 14.76 11.82 -3.85
N GLU A 161 13.86 12.78 -3.68
CA GLU A 161 13.41 13.30 -2.39
C GLU A 161 12.68 12.24 -1.55
N VAL A 162 12.12 11.19 -2.14
CA VAL A 162 11.46 10.13 -1.38
C VAL A 162 12.44 9.17 -0.71
N VAL A 163 13.65 9.02 -1.28
CA VAL A 163 14.65 8.02 -0.86
C VAL A 163 14.98 8.09 0.65
N PRO A 164 15.22 9.26 1.26
CA PRO A 164 15.51 9.37 2.69
C PRO A 164 14.35 8.96 3.60
N HIS A 165 13.16 8.89 3.07
CA HIS A 165 11.94 8.58 3.80
C HIS A 165 11.52 7.12 3.66
N VAL A 166 12.12 6.37 2.72
CA VAL A 166 11.83 4.96 2.53
C VAL A 166 12.30 4.14 3.73
N ARG A 167 11.40 3.36 4.28
CA ARG A 167 11.76 2.33 5.25
C ARG A 167 12.26 1.09 4.51
N TRP A 168 13.53 0.80 4.60
CA TRP A 168 14.16 -0.37 3.99
C TRP A 168 13.92 -1.64 4.80
N PHE A 169 14.02 -2.81 4.15
CA PHE A 169 13.99 -4.08 4.86
C PHE A 169 15.09 -4.13 5.93
N GLY A 170 14.77 -4.70 7.09
CA GLY A 170 15.70 -4.81 8.20
C GLY A 170 15.90 -3.52 9.02
N THR A 171 15.21 -2.41 8.68
CA THR A 171 15.31 -1.15 9.44
C THR A 171 14.07 -0.92 10.30
N ALA A 172 14.22 -0.15 11.37
CA ALA A 172 13.11 0.25 12.22
C ALA A 172 12.10 1.12 11.46
N HIS A 173 10.83 1.04 11.84
CA HIS A 173 9.77 1.85 11.26
C HIS A 173 9.54 3.11 12.11
N LYS A 174 9.96 4.26 11.61
CA LYS A 174 9.99 5.53 12.36
C LYS A 174 8.65 5.86 13.02
N ALA A 175 7.53 5.71 12.31
CA ALA A 175 6.22 6.02 12.88
C ALA A 175 5.82 5.02 13.98
N ALA A 176 6.14 3.73 13.85
CA ALA A 176 5.88 2.74 14.90
C ALA A 176 6.75 3.00 16.15
N GLU A 177 8.03 3.37 15.97
CA GLU A 177 8.91 3.75 17.07
C GLU A 177 8.39 4.99 17.82
N GLN A 178 7.97 6.01 17.07
CA GLN A 178 7.39 7.22 17.64
C GLN A 178 6.12 6.89 18.42
N TRP A 179 5.21 6.13 17.81
CA TRP A 179 3.96 5.69 18.45
C TRP A 179 4.21 4.93 19.75
N LYS A 180 5.15 3.98 19.78
CA LYS A 180 5.51 3.22 21.00
C LYS A 180 5.99 4.13 22.13
N THR A 181 6.62 5.24 21.80
CA THR A 181 7.20 6.18 22.77
C THR A 181 6.20 7.22 23.26
N THR A 182 5.33 7.71 22.37
CA THR A 182 4.48 8.88 22.62
C THR A 182 2.99 8.59 22.56
N GLY A 183 2.57 7.41 22.11
CA GLY A 183 1.16 7.09 21.81
C GLY A 183 0.63 7.81 20.56
N ASN A 184 1.50 8.41 19.76
CA ASN A 184 1.15 9.12 18.54
C ASN A 184 2.30 9.05 17.53
N TYR A 185 2.07 9.45 16.28
CA TYR A 185 3.10 9.60 15.26
C TYR A 185 2.74 10.68 14.27
N ASP A 186 3.77 11.30 13.68
CA ASP A 186 3.58 12.35 12.70
C ASP A 186 3.18 11.77 11.35
N LEU A 187 2.27 12.46 10.68
CA LEU A 187 1.98 12.18 9.27
C LEU A 187 3.18 12.58 8.40
N PHE A 188 3.37 11.84 7.34
CA PHE A 188 4.40 12.17 6.37
C PHE A 188 4.03 13.46 5.63
N ASP A 189 4.89 14.45 5.73
CA ASP A 189 4.81 15.67 4.94
C ASP A 189 5.57 15.47 3.63
N ASP A 190 4.88 15.70 2.51
CA ASP A 190 5.50 15.62 1.19
C ASP A 190 6.59 16.68 1.06
N PRO A 191 7.87 16.28 0.94
CA PRO A 191 8.96 17.25 0.79
C PRO A 191 8.85 18.08 -0.49
N MET A 192 8.03 17.64 -1.45
CA MET A 192 7.78 18.36 -2.70
C MET A 192 6.62 19.36 -2.58
N ALA A 193 5.71 19.19 -1.61
CA ALA A 193 4.55 20.07 -1.44
C ALA A 193 4.91 21.53 -1.11
N THR A 194 6.14 21.78 -0.64
CA THR A 194 6.62 23.12 -0.32
C THR A 194 7.20 23.87 -1.52
N ARG A 195 7.22 23.27 -2.71
CA ARG A 195 7.83 23.83 -3.92
C ARG A 195 6.85 24.41 -4.94
N TRP A 196 5.56 24.49 -4.60
CA TRP A 196 4.50 25.04 -5.46
C TRP A 196 3.99 26.40 -4.96
#